data_098900d06a5916afc94955effe934e73
#
_entry.id   098900d06a5916afc94955effe934e73
#
_cell.length_a   1.000
_cell.length_b   1.000
_cell.length_c   1.000
_cell.angle_alpha   90.00
_cell.angle_beta   90.00
_cell.angle_gamma   90.00
#
_symmetry.space_group_name_H-M   'P 1'
#
loop_
_entity.id
_entity.type
_entity.pdbx_description
1 polymer ?
#
loop_
_entity_poly.entity_id
_entity_poly.type
_entity_poly.pdbx_seq_one_letter_code
_entity_poly.pdbx_strand_id
1 'polypeptide(L)'
;MLQMMSPIAERDRQAPGFAPEQMTAWCEGLAAERPEDLETLLNSVALIAPLLNAIPSVVFFIKDLDARYLLANLTLARRCGFKTVAPLLGKTSAEVFPANLGPLYTEQDHEVLRGAIIEDKLELHFYNGREPGWCLTYKLPLKGHSGQVLGMAGISYDLQAAQDNHPAYQRLAAVDKHIRAHYTRPIALAELTAIAELSVAQLERYCKRIFHLTPRQMIHKVRLEKASQLLGTTMPITDIALQCGYTDHSAFSRQFKTLTGLTPRQFRQAASDAA
;
A
#
# COMPACT_ATOMS: atom_id res chain seq x y z
N MET A 1 57.92 6.81 -16.68
CA MET A 1 57.04 6.84 -17.87
C MET A 1 55.61 6.53 -17.38
N LEU A 2 54.97 7.57 -16.83
CA LEU A 2 53.61 7.50 -16.28
C LEU A 2 52.68 8.17 -17.30
N GLN A 3 51.85 7.34 -17.94
CA GLN A 3 50.86 7.77 -18.92
C GLN A 3 49.68 8.39 -18.20
N MET A 4 49.44 9.68 -18.46
CA MET A 4 48.28 10.43 -17.97
C MET A 4 46.98 9.83 -18.53
N MET A 5 46.14 9.35 -17.62
CA MET A 5 44.75 9.03 -17.96
C MET A 5 43.94 10.35 -18.04
N SER A 6 43.39 10.61 -19.19
CA SER A 6 42.45 11.70 -19.42
C SER A 6 41.23 11.59 -18.51
N PRO A 7 40.67 12.72 -18.04
CA PRO A 7 39.42 12.69 -17.28
C PRO A 7 38.26 12.28 -18.19
N ILE A 8 37.55 11.25 -17.78
CA ILE A 8 36.28 10.83 -18.39
C ILE A 8 35.32 11.98 -18.18
N ALA A 9 34.91 12.60 -19.29
CA ALA A 9 33.91 13.64 -19.29
C ALA A 9 32.66 13.17 -18.50
N GLU A 10 32.27 13.96 -17.51
CA GLU A 10 30.96 13.91 -16.88
C GLU A 10 29.90 14.13 -17.96
N ARG A 11 29.43 13.03 -18.52
CA ARG A 11 28.19 13.07 -19.27
C ARG A 11 27.07 13.31 -18.26
N ASP A 12 26.47 14.48 -18.35
CA ASP A 12 25.19 14.85 -17.77
C ASP A 12 24.24 13.65 -17.81
N ARG A 13 24.10 12.96 -16.68
CA ARG A 13 23.03 11.99 -16.46
C ARG A 13 21.77 12.77 -16.04
N GLN A 14 21.24 13.57 -16.93
CA GLN A 14 19.83 13.89 -16.87
C GLN A 14 19.13 12.56 -17.17
N ALA A 15 18.51 11.98 -16.16
CA ALA A 15 17.50 10.95 -16.38
C ALA A 15 16.54 11.53 -17.43
N PRO A 16 16.19 10.77 -18.48
CA PRO A 16 15.27 11.25 -19.48
C PRO A 16 13.94 11.59 -18.79
N GLY A 17 13.77 12.86 -18.45
CA GLY A 17 12.47 13.38 -18.07
C GLY A 17 11.65 13.35 -19.35
N PHE A 18 10.81 12.35 -19.51
CA PHE A 18 9.81 12.36 -20.54
C PHE A 18 8.97 13.60 -20.34
N ALA A 19 8.93 14.49 -21.33
CA ALA A 19 7.97 15.58 -21.33
C ALA A 19 6.56 14.97 -21.22
N PRO A 20 5.61 15.62 -20.55
CA PRO A 20 4.24 15.08 -20.39
C PRO A 20 3.62 14.63 -21.72
N GLU A 21 3.90 15.35 -22.81
CA GLU A 21 3.44 15.02 -24.15
C GLU A 21 4.05 13.73 -24.72
N GLN A 22 5.33 13.47 -24.43
CA GLN A 22 6.01 12.23 -24.81
C GLN A 22 5.49 11.05 -24.03
N MET A 23 5.17 11.25 -22.75
CA MET A 23 4.55 10.23 -21.91
C MET A 23 3.15 9.88 -22.41
N THR A 24 2.36 10.88 -22.81
CA THR A 24 1.02 10.66 -23.38
C THR A 24 1.10 9.87 -24.68
N ALA A 25 1.97 10.26 -25.62
CA ALA A 25 2.15 9.54 -26.87
C ALA A 25 2.64 8.10 -26.66
N TRP A 26 3.53 7.90 -25.69
CA TRP A 26 4.01 6.55 -25.32
C TRP A 26 2.89 5.70 -24.70
N CYS A 27 2.09 6.28 -23.80
CA CYS A 27 0.92 5.58 -23.23
C CYS A 27 -0.14 5.25 -24.29
N GLU A 28 -0.36 6.13 -25.26
CA GLU A 28 -1.25 5.88 -26.39
C GLU A 28 -0.72 4.75 -27.28
N GLY A 29 0.59 4.71 -27.56
CA GLY A 29 1.25 3.64 -28.26
C GLY A 29 1.11 2.28 -27.54
N LEU A 30 1.35 2.24 -26.21
CA LEU A 30 1.12 1.05 -25.41
C LEU A 30 -0.35 0.62 -25.39
N ALA A 31 -1.29 1.56 -25.46
CA ALA A 31 -2.71 1.25 -25.54
C ALA A 31 -3.09 0.55 -26.87
N ALA A 32 -2.38 0.86 -27.95
CA ALA A 32 -2.57 0.20 -29.24
C ALA A 32 -1.99 -1.23 -29.29
N GLU A 33 -1.01 -1.53 -28.43
CA GLU A 33 -0.36 -2.84 -28.34
C GLU A 33 -0.94 -3.73 -27.20
N ARG A 34 -2.12 -3.39 -26.67
CA ARG A 34 -2.75 -4.19 -25.61
C ARG A 34 -2.97 -5.62 -26.06
N PRO A 35 -2.77 -6.60 -25.16
CA PRO A 35 -2.95 -8.00 -25.48
C PRO A 35 -4.44 -8.28 -25.84
N GLU A 36 -4.64 -9.22 -26.74
CA GLU A 36 -6.00 -9.64 -27.11
C GLU A 36 -6.70 -10.39 -25.98
N ASP A 37 -5.92 -11.19 -25.24
CA ASP A 37 -6.40 -12.04 -24.16
C ASP A 37 -5.48 -12.04 -22.94
N LEU A 38 -5.98 -12.66 -21.88
CA LEU A 38 -5.30 -12.74 -20.59
C LEU A 38 -4.05 -13.65 -20.64
N GLU A 39 -4.05 -14.69 -21.48
CA GLU A 39 -2.94 -15.62 -21.61
C GLU A 39 -1.71 -14.92 -22.21
N THR A 40 -1.90 -14.15 -23.26
CA THR A 40 -0.85 -13.33 -23.89
C THR A 40 -0.26 -12.32 -22.90
N LEU A 41 -1.14 -11.68 -22.11
CA LEU A 41 -0.69 -10.77 -21.05
C LEU A 41 0.11 -11.48 -19.97
N LEU A 42 -0.35 -12.63 -19.49
CA LEU A 42 0.33 -13.40 -18.45
C LEU A 42 1.71 -13.89 -18.93
N ASN A 43 1.83 -14.36 -20.18
CA ASN A 43 3.09 -14.77 -20.77
C ASN A 43 4.10 -13.62 -20.79
N SER A 44 3.66 -12.41 -21.13
CA SER A 44 4.51 -11.21 -21.12
C SER A 44 4.98 -10.83 -19.71
N VAL A 45 4.08 -10.87 -18.73
CA VAL A 45 4.39 -10.51 -17.34
C VAL A 45 5.21 -11.61 -16.65
N ALA A 46 5.04 -12.87 -16.99
CA ALA A 46 5.75 -13.99 -16.40
C ALA A 46 7.27 -13.86 -16.55
N LEU A 47 7.74 -13.20 -17.63
CA LEU A 47 9.18 -12.96 -17.86
C LEU A 47 9.81 -12.07 -16.78
N ILE A 48 9.07 -11.09 -16.26
CA ILE A 48 9.56 -10.14 -15.24
C ILE A 48 9.11 -10.52 -13.83
N ALA A 49 8.16 -11.44 -13.67
CA ALA A 49 7.63 -11.86 -12.38
C ALA A 49 8.69 -12.27 -11.34
N PRO A 50 9.81 -12.96 -11.73
CA PRO A 50 10.88 -13.27 -10.78
C PRO A 50 11.51 -12.04 -10.13
N LEU A 51 11.57 -10.89 -10.83
CA LEU A 51 12.11 -9.64 -10.28
C LEU A 51 11.25 -9.12 -9.12
N LEU A 52 9.94 -9.36 -9.14
CA LEU A 52 9.03 -8.96 -8.09
C LEU A 52 9.25 -9.73 -6.79
N ASN A 53 9.89 -10.90 -6.85
CA ASN A 53 10.30 -11.65 -5.66
C ASN A 53 11.56 -11.07 -4.98
N ALA A 54 12.33 -10.25 -5.68
CA ALA A 54 13.51 -9.59 -5.15
C ALA A 54 13.14 -8.39 -4.23
N ILE A 55 11.87 -7.98 -4.20
CA ILE A 55 11.38 -6.85 -3.41
C ILE A 55 10.48 -7.40 -2.29
N PRO A 56 11.03 -7.70 -1.11
CA PRO A 56 10.29 -8.42 -0.05
C PRO A 56 9.16 -7.60 0.61
N SER A 57 9.20 -6.27 0.47
CA SER A 57 8.19 -5.34 1.00
C SER A 57 7.04 -5.07 0.04
N VAL A 58 7.04 -5.71 -1.13
CA VAL A 58 6.04 -5.50 -2.17
C VAL A 58 5.25 -6.78 -2.40
N VAL A 59 3.94 -6.69 -2.33
CA VAL A 59 3.00 -7.69 -2.84
C VAL A 59 2.69 -7.35 -4.30
N PHE A 60 2.64 -8.36 -5.16
CA PHE A 60 2.17 -8.24 -6.53
C PHE A 60 1.32 -9.44 -6.91
N PHE A 61 0.23 -9.19 -7.66
CA PHE A 61 -0.63 -10.25 -8.16
C PHE A 61 -1.41 -9.83 -9.41
N ILE A 62 -1.82 -10.83 -10.18
CA ILE A 62 -2.80 -10.73 -11.26
C ILE A 62 -3.91 -11.74 -10.98
N LYS A 63 -5.16 -11.32 -11.25
CA LYS A 63 -6.37 -12.15 -11.08
C LYS A 63 -7.21 -12.14 -12.35
N ASP A 64 -7.98 -13.21 -12.53
CA ASP A 64 -8.99 -13.35 -13.59
C ASP A 64 -10.28 -12.57 -13.28
N LEU A 65 -11.29 -12.75 -14.11
CA LEU A 65 -12.61 -12.12 -13.96
C LEU A 65 -13.41 -12.64 -12.75
N ASP A 66 -13.05 -13.82 -12.23
CA ASP A 66 -13.64 -14.39 -11.03
C ASP A 66 -12.87 -14.02 -9.76
N ALA A 67 -11.97 -13.03 -9.85
CA ALA A 67 -11.07 -12.58 -8.79
C ALA A 67 -10.13 -13.69 -8.25
N ARG A 68 -9.80 -14.70 -9.06
CA ARG A 68 -8.88 -15.78 -8.73
C ARG A 68 -7.44 -15.42 -9.10
N TYR A 69 -6.50 -15.72 -8.24
CA TYR A 69 -5.08 -15.49 -8.49
C TYR A 69 -4.57 -16.33 -9.65
N LEU A 70 -4.04 -15.68 -10.67
CA LEU A 70 -3.35 -16.30 -11.81
C LEU A 70 -1.84 -16.16 -11.71
N LEU A 71 -1.39 -15.05 -11.12
CA LEU A 71 0.01 -14.76 -10.85
C LEU A 71 0.12 -14.07 -9.50
N ALA A 72 1.15 -14.41 -8.74
CA ALA A 72 1.47 -13.77 -7.47
C ALA A 72 2.97 -13.84 -7.20
N ASN A 73 3.49 -12.91 -6.42
CA ASN A 73 4.86 -13.01 -5.96
C ASN A 73 4.97 -13.76 -4.61
N LEU A 74 6.18 -14.12 -4.24
CA LEU A 74 6.45 -14.89 -3.01
C LEU A 74 6.08 -14.12 -1.74
N THR A 75 6.14 -12.79 -1.77
CA THR A 75 5.73 -11.95 -0.62
C THR A 75 4.25 -12.15 -0.31
N LEU A 76 3.38 -12.17 -1.32
CA LEU A 76 1.96 -12.47 -1.10
C LEU A 76 1.74 -13.88 -0.55
N ALA A 77 2.42 -14.89 -1.13
CA ALA A 77 2.32 -16.26 -0.65
C ALA A 77 2.66 -16.38 0.85
N ARG A 78 3.76 -15.76 1.26
CA ARG A 78 4.19 -15.73 2.67
C ARG A 78 3.18 -15.05 3.59
N ARG A 79 2.54 -13.97 3.15
CA ARG A 79 1.48 -13.30 3.92
C ARG A 79 0.24 -14.18 4.12
N CYS A 80 -0.06 -15.02 3.14
CA CYS A 80 -1.12 -16.01 3.24
C CYS A 80 -0.69 -17.29 4.01
N GLY A 81 0.53 -17.33 4.55
CA GLY A 81 1.05 -18.47 5.30
C GLY A 81 1.61 -19.61 4.44
N PHE A 82 1.80 -19.38 3.13
CA PHE A 82 2.34 -20.38 2.20
C PHE A 82 3.85 -20.21 1.98
N LYS A 83 4.55 -21.32 1.78
CA LYS A 83 5.99 -21.32 1.43
C LYS A 83 6.24 -21.03 -0.06
N THR A 84 5.27 -21.30 -0.92
CA THR A 84 5.33 -21.16 -2.38
C THR A 84 4.07 -20.51 -2.91
N VAL A 85 4.07 -20.05 -4.15
CA VAL A 85 2.92 -19.39 -4.79
C VAL A 85 1.84 -20.39 -5.22
N ALA A 86 2.20 -21.63 -5.53
CA ALA A 86 1.28 -22.63 -6.08
C ALA A 86 -0.04 -22.81 -5.31
N PRO A 87 -0.07 -22.82 -3.96
CA PRO A 87 -1.33 -22.92 -3.22
C PRO A 87 -2.28 -21.72 -3.33
N LEU A 88 -1.79 -20.59 -3.83
CA LEU A 88 -2.59 -19.38 -4.06
C LEU A 88 -3.36 -19.43 -5.38
N LEU A 89 -2.74 -20.04 -6.40
CA LEU A 89 -3.27 -20.00 -7.76
C LEU A 89 -4.65 -20.64 -7.84
N GLY A 90 -5.55 -20.00 -8.56
CA GLY A 90 -6.94 -20.39 -8.71
C GLY A 90 -7.85 -20.07 -7.52
N LYS A 91 -7.32 -19.53 -6.43
CA LYS A 91 -8.10 -19.12 -5.24
C LYS A 91 -8.41 -17.63 -5.26
N THR A 92 -9.50 -17.25 -4.58
CA THR A 92 -9.84 -15.84 -4.32
C THR A 92 -9.19 -15.36 -3.03
N SER A 93 -9.25 -14.05 -2.77
CA SER A 93 -8.79 -13.48 -1.49
C SER A 93 -9.58 -14.04 -0.31
N ALA A 94 -10.87 -14.30 -0.47
CA ALA A 94 -11.73 -14.88 0.57
C ALA A 94 -11.27 -16.28 1.01
N GLU A 95 -10.64 -17.04 0.11
CA GLU A 95 -10.21 -18.41 0.37
C GLU A 95 -8.79 -18.49 1.00
N VAL A 96 -8.01 -17.43 0.92
CA VAL A 96 -6.58 -17.45 1.36
C VAL A 96 -6.26 -16.51 2.51
N PHE A 97 -7.07 -15.47 2.72
CA PHE A 97 -6.93 -14.58 3.86
C PHE A 97 -7.91 -14.94 4.98
N PRO A 98 -7.65 -14.50 6.24
CA PRO A 98 -8.58 -14.71 7.35
C PRO A 98 -10.00 -14.26 7.00
N ALA A 99 -11.01 -14.96 7.55
CA ALA A 99 -12.43 -14.77 7.23
C ALA A 99 -12.97 -13.35 7.41
N ASN A 100 -12.29 -12.53 8.20
CA ASN A 100 -12.63 -11.13 8.43
C ASN A 100 -12.07 -10.16 7.36
N LEU A 101 -11.01 -10.53 6.65
CA LEU A 101 -10.35 -9.68 5.65
C LEU A 101 -10.54 -10.20 4.22
N GLY A 102 -10.50 -11.51 4.03
CA GLY A 102 -10.59 -12.12 2.72
C GLY A 102 -11.81 -11.69 1.90
N PRO A 103 -13.04 -11.73 2.46
CA PRO A 103 -14.24 -11.26 1.76
C PRO A 103 -14.16 -9.78 1.35
N LEU A 104 -13.60 -8.91 2.18
CA LEU A 104 -13.43 -7.49 1.88
C LEU A 104 -12.50 -7.26 0.70
N TYR A 105 -11.38 -7.99 0.65
CA TYR A 105 -10.46 -7.91 -0.47
C TYR A 105 -11.08 -8.45 -1.76
N THR A 106 -11.88 -9.51 -1.66
CA THR A 106 -12.63 -10.07 -2.81
C THR A 106 -13.67 -9.08 -3.32
N GLU A 107 -14.41 -8.40 -2.44
CA GLU A 107 -15.37 -7.36 -2.83
C GLU A 107 -14.67 -6.19 -3.56
N GLN A 108 -13.54 -5.72 -3.04
CA GLN A 108 -12.72 -4.71 -3.72
C GLN A 108 -12.23 -5.20 -5.09
N ASP A 109 -11.82 -6.47 -5.19
CA ASP A 109 -11.37 -7.05 -6.45
C ASP A 109 -12.52 -7.02 -7.48
N HIS A 110 -13.73 -7.32 -7.08
CA HIS A 110 -14.91 -7.21 -7.95
C HIS A 110 -15.23 -5.75 -8.32
N GLU A 111 -15.01 -4.77 -7.44
CA GLU A 111 -15.14 -3.34 -7.80
C GLU A 111 -14.15 -2.96 -8.90
N VAL A 112 -12.90 -3.42 -8.79
CA VAL A 112 -11.88 -3.18 -9.80
C VAL A 112 -12.22 -3.88 -11.12
N LEU A 113 -12.70 -5.10 -11.08
CA LEU A 113 -13.15 -5.82 -12.28
C LEU A 113 -14.36 -5.17 -12.97
N ARG A 114 -15.16 -4.37 -12.23
CA ARG A 114 -16.22 -3.51 -12.80
C ARG A 114 -15.68 -2.17 -13.34
N GLY A 115 -14.38 -1.92 -13.27
CA GLY A 115 -13.73 -0.76 -13.85
C GLY A 115 -13.25 0.29 -12.85
N ALA A 116 -13.43 0.10 -11.54
CA ALA A 116 -12.87 0.97 -10.52
C ALA A 116 -11.35 0.88 -10.50
N ILE A 117 -10.69 1.97 -10.11
CA ILE A 117 -9.26 1.99 -9.82
C ILE A 117 -9.09 2.30 -8.33
N ILE A 118 -8.22 1.55 -7.67
CA ILE A 118 -7.83 1.80 -6.28
C ILE A 118 -6.44 2.41 -6.31
N GLU A 119 -6.30 3.61 -5.75
CA GLU A 119 -5.04 4.33 -5.67
C GLU A 119 -4.76 4.76 -4.23
N ASP A 120 -3.51 4.63 -3.79
CA ASP A 120 -3.04 5.08 -2.47
C ASP A 120 -3.93 4.62 -1.30
N LYS A 121 -4.59 3.44 -1.41
CA LYS A 121 -5.47 2.96 -0.35
C LYS A 121 -4.65 2.43 0.82
N LEU A 122 -4.76 3.09 1.96
CA LEU A 122 -4.15 2.61 3.19
C LEU A 122 -4.94 1.41 3.72
N GLU A 123 -4.29 0.26 3.83
CA GLU A 123 -4.89 -1.00 4.27
C GLU A 123 -4.08 -1.64 5.38
N LEU A 124 -4.78 -2.34 6.27
CA LEU A 124 -4.17 -3.17 7.30
C LEU A 124 -4.06 -4.60 6.76
N HIS A 125 -2.83 -5.11 6.64
CA HIS A 125 -2.58 -6.51 6.29
C HIS A 125 -1.97 -7.24 7.50
N PHE A 126 -2.18 -8.54 7.57
CA PHE A 126 -1.45 -9.38 8.52
C PHE A 126 -0.20 -9.93 7.85
N TYR A 127 0.97 -9.71 8.48
CA TYR A 127 2.25 -10.24 8.05
C TYR A 127 2.52 -11.64 8.65
N ASN A 128 3.61 -12.25 8.21
CA ASN A 128 4.09 -13.50 8.77
C ASN A 128 4.20 -13.39 10.30
N GLY A 129 3.50 -14.27 11.05
CA GLY A 129 3.42 -14.21 12.50
C GLY A 129 2.17 -13.53 13.05
N ARG A 130 1.21 -13.16 12.18
CA ARG A 130 -0.07 -12.52 12.53
C ARG A 130 0.05 -11.09 13.11
N GLU A 131 1.20 -10.46 12.96
CA GLU A 131 1.32 -9.05 13.32
C GLU A 131 0.65 -8.16 12.26
N PRO A 132 -0.21 -7.20 12.68
CA PRO A 132 -0.82 -6.27 11.76
C PRO A 132 0.23 -5.32 11.20
N GLY A 133 0.27 -5.16 9.88
CA GLY A 133 1.13 -4.23 9.17
C GLY A 133 0.34 -3.36 8.20
N TRP A 134 0.80 -2.14 8.00
CA TRP A 134 0.18 -1.19 7.09
C TRP A 134 0.81 -1.26 5.72
N CYS A 135 -0.02 -1.22 4.69
CA CYS A 135 0.42 -1.11 3.31
C CYS A 135 -0.41 -0.09 2.54
N LEU A 136 0.16 0.42 1.47
CA LEU A 136 -0.57 1.16 0.43
C LEU A 136 -0.85 0.23 -0.73
N THR A 137 -2.11 0.16 -1.12
CA THR A 137 -2.59 -0.73 -2.16
C THR A 137 -3.02 0.07 -3.38
N TYR A 138 -2.61 -0.44 -4.54
CA TYR A 138 -3.03 -0.01 -5.86
C TYR A 138 -3.61 -1.22 -6.59
N LYS A 139 -4.79 -1.04 -7.18
CA LYS A 139 -5.43 -2.07 -8.01
C LYS A 139 -6.02 -1.42 -9.25
N LEU A 140 -5.84 -2.05 -10.39
CA LEU A 140 -6.38 -1.55 -11.65
C LEU A 140 -6.93 -2.70 -12.51
N PRO A 141 -7.97 -2.45 -13.31
CA PRO A 141 -8.45 -3.39 -14.29
C PRO A 141 -7.45 -3.52 -15.45
N LEU A 142 -7.17 -4.73 -15.85
CA LEU A 142 -6.38 -5.04 -17.04
C LEU A 142 -7.31 -5.05 -18.25
N LYS A 143 -7.06 -4.18 -19.20
CA LYS A 143 -7.91 -4.01 -20.39
C LYS A 143 -7.21 -4.57 -21.61
N GLY A 144 -7.95 -5.35 -22.40
CA GLY A 144 -7.53 -5.84 -23.70
C GLY A 144 -7.62 -4.78 -24.79
N HIS A 145 -7.31 -5.20 -26.01
CA HIS A 145 -7.25 -4.31 -27.19
C HIS A 145 -8.59 -3.60 -27.47
N SER A 146 -9.72 -4.28 -27.33
CA SER A 146 -11.06 -3.69 -27.53
C SER A 146 -11.57 -2.89 -26.33
N GLY A 147 -10.76 -2.73 -25.26
CA GLY A 147 -11.14 -2.05 -24.03
C GLY A 147 -11.89 -2.92 -23.02
N GLN A 148 -12.17 -4.18 -23.34
CA GLN A 148 -12.77 -5.15 -22.43
C GLN A 148 -11.84 -5.41 -21.24
N VAL A 149 -12.42 -5.63 -20.05
CA VAL A 149 -11.65 -6.06 -18.88
C VAL A 149 -11.29 -7.54 -19.06
N LEU A 150 -10.03 -7.87 -18.97
CA LEU A 150 -9.48 -9.23 -19.04
C LEU A 150 -9.25 -9.83 -17.65
N GLY A 151 -9.06 -9.01 -16.67
CA GLY A 151 -8.74 -9.34 -15.29
C GLY A 151 -8.31 -8.09 -14.54
N MET A 152 -7.56 -8.26 -13.46
CA MET A 152 -7.02 -7.15 -12.69
C MET A 152 -5.60 -7.41 -12.21
N ALA A 153 -4.84 -6.33 -11.98
CA ALA A 153 -3.56 -6.39 -11.29
C ALA A 153 -3.61 -5.57 -9.99
N GLY A 154 -2.82 -5.98 -9.03
CA GLY A 154 -2.66 -5.25 -7.78
C GLY A 154 -1.23 -5.28 -7.27
N ILE A 155 -0.84 -4.19 -6.63
CA ILE A 155 0.42 -4.04 -5.92
C ILE A 155 0.15 -3.44 -4.54
N SER A 156 0.84 -3.93 -3.51
CA SER A 156 0.78 -3.33 -2.17
C SER A 156 2.19 -3.16 -1.61
N TYR A 157 2.48 -1.96 -1.10
CA TYR A 157 3.76 -1.60 -0.51
C TYR A 157 3.64 -1.59 1.00
N ASP A 158 4.58 -2.24 1.69
CA ASP A 158 4.67 -2.17 3.14
C ASP A 158 5.14 -0.80 3.59
N LEU A 159 4.42 -0.19 4.50
CA LEU A 159 4.80 1.06 5.11
C LEU A 159 5.76 0.78 6.29
N GLN A 160 7.03 0.54 5.96
CA GLN A 160 8.09 0.42 6.95
C GLN A 160 8.49 1.79 7.49
N ALA A 161 9.01 1.83 8.73
CA ALA A 161 9.63 3.05 9.25
C ALA A 161 10.84 3.41 8.38
N ALA A 162 10.94 4.67 7.98
CA ALA A 162 12.03 5.17 7.15
C ALA A 162 13.40 4.97 7.86
N GLN A 163 14.30 4.24 7.23
CA GLN A 163 15.66 3.98 7.72
C GLN A 163 16.68 4.59 6.75
N ASP A 164 16.76 5.93 6.64
CA ASP A 164 17.77 6.54 5.79
C ASP A 164 18.37 7.83 6.38
N ASN A 165 19.69 8.02 6.18
CA ASN A 165 20.50 9.12 6.72
C ASN A 165 20.36 10.44 5.93
N HIS A 166 19.42 10.61 5.02
CA HIS A 166 19.23 11.85 4.28
C HIS A 166 18.64 12.94 5.19
N PRO A 167 19.11 14.23 5.14
CA PRO A 167 18.60 15.31 6.01
C PRO A 167 17.07 15.49 5.99
N ALA A 168 16.42 15.26 4.84
CA ALA A 168 14.96 15.28 4.76
C ALA A 168 14.32 14.14 5.56
N TYR A 169 14.97 12.97 5.67
CA TYR A 169 14.49 11.86 6.49
C TYR A 169 14.57 12.20 7.98
N GLN A 170 15.63 12.85 8.43
CA GLN A 170 15.77 13.24 9.85
C GLN A 170 14.66 14.22 10.26
N ARG A 171 14.34 15.20 9.41
CA ARG A 171 13.23 16.14 9.64
C ARG A 171 11.89 15.44 9.69
N LEU A 172 11.63 14.51 8.78
CA LEU A 172 10.40 13.73 8.76
C LEU A 172 10.34 12.67 9.85
N ALA A 173 11.47 12.12 10.27
CA ALA A 173 11.54 11.25 11.45
C ALA A 173 11.15 12.01 12.73
N ALA A 174 11.52 13.31 12.85
CA ALA A 174 11.04 14.15 13.94
C ALA A 174 9.53 14.37 13.89
N VAL A 175 8.95 14.53 12.69
CA VAL A 175 7.49 14.61 12.49
C VAL A 175 6.80 13.30 12.90
N ASP A 176 7.28 12.15 12.46
CA ASP A 176 6.73 10.85 12.84
C ASP A 176 6.81 10.64 14.36
N LYS A 177 7.96 10.92 14.96
CA LYS A 177 8.16 10.86 16.42
C LYS A 177 7.17 11.75 17.17
N HIS A 178 6.96 12.97 16.67
CA HIS A 178 6.00 13.91 17.26
C HIS A 178 4.58 13.41 17.16
N ILE A 179 4.17 12.90 16.00
CA ILE A 179 2.83 12.29 15.81
C ILE A 179 2.64 11.12 16.78
N ARG A 180 3.62 10.22 16.91
CA ARG A 180 3.56 9.08 17.83
C ARG A 180 3.50 9.48 19.30
N ALA A 181 4.09 10.61 19.67
CA ALA A 181 4.03 11.11 21.04
C ALA A 181 2.72 11.84 21.37
N HIS A 182 2.04 12.41 20.37
CA HIS A 182 0.92 13.34 20.59
C HIS A 182 -0.38 12.95 19.85
N TYR A 183 -0.49 11.73 19.31
CA TYR A 183 -1.64 11.26 18.52
C TYR A 183 -2.98 11.33 19.27
N THR A 184 -2.97 11.36 20.60
CA THR A 184 -4.16 11.42 21.46
C THR A 184 -4.87 12.77 21.44
N ARG A 185 -4.23 13.82 20.92
CA ARG A 185 -4.78 15.16 20.76
C ARG A 185 -4.88 15.59 19.30
N PRO A 186 -5.62 16.65 18.98
CA PRO A 186 -5.54 17.28 17.66
C PRO A 186 -4.11 17.76 17.39
N ILE A 187 -3.59 17.42 16.21
CA ILE A 187 -2.28 17.87 15.71
C ILE A 187 -2.54 18.76 14.49
N ALA A 188 -2.17 20.04 14.60
CA ALA A 188 -2.29 20.98 13.49
C ALA A 188 -1.17 20.79 12.47
N LEU A 189 -1.48 20.98 11.18
CA LEU A 189 -0.46 20.90 10.13
C LEU A 189 0.66 21.91 10.32
N ALA A 190 0.33 23.11 10.83
CA ALA A 190 1.29 24.16 11.17
C ALA A 190 2.32 23.69 12.22
N GLU A 191 1.92 22.86 13.17
CA GLU A 191 2.81 22.26 14.16
C GLU A 191 3.84 21.33 13.50
N LEU A 192 3.39 20.52 12.56
CA LEU A 192 4.26 19.59 11.82
C LEU A 192 5.20 20.32 10.87
N THR A 193 4.74 21.41 10.24
CA THR A 193 5.61 22.25 9.37
C THR A 193 6.70 22.95 10.16
N ALA A 194 6.39 23.43 11.37
CA ALA A 194 7.38 24.03 12.26
C ALA A 194 8.47 23.02 12.70
N ILE A 195 8.06 21.78 13.04
CA ILE A 195 9.02 20.72 13.42
C ILE A 195 9.93 20.33 12.26
N ALA A 196 9.36 20.24 11.05
CA ALA A 196 10.11 19.86 9.85
C ALA A 196 10.92 21.02 9.26
N GLU A 197 10.66 22.26 9.67
CA GLU A 197 11.18 23.47 9.02
C GLU A 197 10.89 23.50 7.52
N LEU A 198 9.66 23.14 7.14
CA LEU A 198 9.21 23.03 5.77
C LEU A 198 7.90 23.83 5.58
N SER A 199 7.64 24.27 4.34
CA SER A 199 6.32 24.74 3.97
C SER A 199 5.31 23.56 3.93
N VAL A 200 4.01 23.86 3.97
CA VAL A 200 2.95 22.83 3.87
C VAL A 200 3.14 21.97 2.63
N ALA A 201 3.36 22.61 1.47
CA ALA A 201 3.53 21.91 0.20
C ALA A 201 4.79 21.00 0.18
N GLN A 202 5.87 21.47 0.81
CA GLN A 202 7.09 20.66 0.94
C GLN A 202 6.88 19.48 1.87
N LEU A 203 6.24 19.71 3.04
CA LEU A 203 5.94 18.65 4.00
C LEU A 203 5.06 17.56 3.35
N GLU A 204 3.97 17.93 2.68
CA GLU A 204 3.10 16.98 1.99
C GLU A 204 3.84 16.20 0.91
N ARG A 205 4.62 16.88 0.07
CA ARG A 205 5.41 16.24 -0.98
C ARG A 205 6.44 15.26 -0.41
N TYR A 206 7.16 15.64 0.65
CA TYR A 206 8.17 14.76 1.24
C TYR A 206 7.54 13.60 2.02
N CYS A 207 6.44 13.82 2.76
CA CYS A 207 5.70 12.75 3.40
C CYS A 207 5.20 11.73 2.36
N LYS A 208 4.60 12.21 1.26
CA LYS A 208 4.19 11.33 0.16
C LYS A 208 5.36 10.58 -0.47
N ARG A 209 6.49 11.24 -0.69
CA ARG A 209 7.67 10.64 -1.32
C ARG A 209 8.34 9.58 -0.44
N ILE A 210 8.40 9.81 0.89
CA ILE A 210 9.19 8.99 1.83
C ILE A 210 8.34 7.96 2.54
N PHE A 211 7.17 8.39 3.04
CA PHE A 211 6.24 7.50 3.77
C PHE A 211 5.07 7.03 2.90
N HIS A 212 4.98 7.50 1.66
CA HIS A 212 3.82 7.31 0.77
C HIS A 212 2.48 7.76 1.38
N LEU A 213 2.52 8.58 2.43
CA LEU A 213 1.37 9.08 3.17
C LEU A 213 1.38 10.60 3.24
N THR A 214 0.20 11.22 3.25
CA THR A 214 0.08 12.61 3.67
C THR A 214 0.28 12.73 5.19
N PRO A 215 0.64 13.92 5.72
CA PRO A 215 0.77 14.11 7.17
C PRO A 215 -0.50 13.72 7.95
N ARG A 216 -1.68 13.99 7.37
CA ARG A 216 -2.96 13.60 7.97
C ARG A 216 -3.14 12.07 8.00
N GLN A 217 -2.76 11.38 6.93
CA GLN A 217 -2.79 9.92 6.88
C GLN A 217 -1.80 9.30 7.88
N MET A 218 -0.63 9.93 8.12
CA MET A 218 0.31 9.49 9.15
C MET A 218 -0.31 9.55 10.55
N ILE A 219 -1.02 10.64 10.89
CA ILE A 219 -1.73 10.76 12.18
C ILE A 219 -2.78 9.64 12.30
N HIS A 220 -3.59 9.44 11.28
CA HIS A 220 -4.61 8.38 11.27
C HIS A 220 -4.02 6.99 11.40
N LYS A 221 -2.91 6.72 10.68
CA LYS A 221 -2.18 5.46 10.78
C LYS A 221 -1.76 5.16 12.23
N VAL A 222 -1.12 6.11 12.91
CA VAL A 222 -0.67 5.94 14.29
C VAL A 222 -1.85 5.70 15.25
N ARG A 223 -2.95 6.44 15.10
CA ARG A 223 -4.18 6.25 15.89
C ARG A 223 -4.77 4.86 15.70
N LEU A 224 -4.78 4.36 14.47
CA LEU A 224 -5.31 3.05 14.14
C LEU A 224 -4.39 1.91 14.59
N GLU A 225 -3.07 2.07 14.51
CA GLU A 225 -2.11 1.14 15.11
C GLU A 225 -2.39 0.94 16.60
N LYS A 226 -2.59 2.04 17.32
CA LYS A 226 -2.91 2.00 18.75
C LYS A 226 -4.29 1.40 19.02
N ALA A 227 -5.30 1.78 18.24
CA ALA A 227 -6.64 1.20 18.35
C ALA A 227 -6.63 -0.31 18.11
N SER A 228 -5.91 -0.79 17.09
CA SER A 228 -5.80 -2.22 16.78
C SER A 228 -5.18 -3.01 17.94
N GLN A 229 -4.13 -2.47 18.57
CA GLN A 229 -3.53 -3.08 19.77
C GLN A 229 -4.52 -3.15 20.92
N LEU A 230 -5.24 -2.05 21.22
CA LEU A 230 -6.20 -1.97 22.31
C LEU A 230 -7.47 -2.81 22.05
N LEU A 231 -7.87 -2.99 20.79
CA LEU A 231 -8.98 -3.86 20.42
C LEU A 231 -8.71 -5.34 20.72
N GLY A 232 -7.46 -5.77 20.84
CA GLY A 232 -7.08 -7.07 21.36
C GLY A 232 -7.27 -7.25 22.87
N THR A 233 -7.67 -6.19 23.59
CA THR A 233 -7.93 -6.21 25.04
C THR A 233 -9.44 -6.21 25.32
N THR A 234 -9.80 -6.32 26.62
CA THR A 234 -11.19 -6.21 27.10
C THR A 234 -11.68 -4.77 27.24
N MET A 235 -10.85 -3.78 26.94
CA MET A 235 -11.19 -2.35 27.09
C MET A 235 -12.44 -1.98 26.28
N PRO A 236 -13.39 -1.21 26.82
CA PRO A 236 -14.55 -0.71 26.06
C PRO A 236 -14.15 0.04 24.80
N ILE A 237 -14.87 -0.16 23.71
CA ILE A 237 -14.54 0.49 22.42
C ILE A 237 -14.66 2.02 22.49
N THR A 238 -15.55 2.53 23.34
CA THR A 238 -15.68 3.97 23.64
C THR A 238 -14.40 4.54 24.24
N ASP A 239 -13.80 3.82 25.18
CA ASP A 239 -12.57 4.24 25.85
C ASP A 239 -11.36 4.17 24.91
N ILE A 240 -11.33 3.15 24.05
CA ILE A 240 -10.33 3.03 22.98
C ILE A 240 -10.41 4.23 22.04
N ALA A 241 -11.62 4.64 21.63
CA ALA A 241 -11.80 5.82 20.78
C ALA A 241 -11.18 7.07 21.39
N LEU A 242 -11.49 7.34 22.67
CA LEU A 242 -10.95 8.48 23.40
C LEU A 242 -9.43 8.40 23.55
N GLN A 243 -8.89 7.25 23.94
CA GLN A 243 -7.44 7.05 24.07
C GLN A 243 -6.69 7.18 22.74
N CYS A 244 -7.36 6.92 21.62
CA CYS A 244 -6.78 7.09 20.29
C CYS A 244 -6.99 8.50 19.71
N GLY A 245 -7.48 9.46 20.50
CA GLY A 245 -7.59 10.87 20.11
C GLY A 245 -8.79 11.17 19.20
N TYR A 246 -9.85 10.38 19.28
CA TYR A 246 -11.12 10.66 18.64
C TYR A 246 -12.07 11.38 19.61
N THR A 247 -12.84 12.32 19.09
CA THR A 247 -13.79 13.10 19.89
C THR A 247 -15.01 12.30 20.33
N ASP A 248 -15.38 11.29 19.53
CA ASP A 248 -16.52 10.42 19.82
C ASP A 248 -16.36 9.04 19.15
N HIS A 249 -17.11 8.07 19.69
CA HIS A 249 -17.13 6.69 19.20
C HIS A 249 -17.60 6.56 17.74
N SER A 250 -18.51 7.43 17.29
CA SER A 250 -19.07 7.34 15.94
C SER A 250 -18.04 7.78 14.90
N ALA A 251 -17.30 8.87 15.18
CA ALA A 251 -16.19 9.32 14.34
C ALA A 251 -15.09 8.24 14.25
N PHE A 252 -14.72 7.66 15.39
CA PHE A 252 -13.79 6.54 15.45
C PHE A 252 -14.25 5.36 14.61
N SER A 253 -15.48 4.89 14.81
CA SER A 253 -16.01 3.70 14.14
C SER A 253 -16.10 3.89 12.62
N ARG A 254 -16.54 5.07 12.15
CA ARG A 254 -16.57 5.40 10.72
C ARG A 254 -15.16 5.37 10.11
N GLN A 255 -14.22 6.05 10.76
CA GLN A 255 -12.85 6.15 10.25
C GLN A 255 -12.11 4.81 10.31
N PHE A 256 -12.29 4.06 11.39
CA PHE A 256 -11.75 2.72 11.52
C PHE A 256 -12.28 1.81 10.41
N LYS A 257 -13.60 1.80 10.17
CA LYS A 257 -14.22 1.03 9.08
C LYS A 257 -13.74 1.48 7.70
N THR A 258 -13.61 2.79 7.46
CA THR A 258 -13.13 3.31 6.17
C THR A 258 -11.72 2.82 5.84
N LEU A 259 -10.84 2.72 6.85
CA LEU A 259 -9.43 2.41 6.64
C LEU A 259 -9.13 0.90 6.76
N THR A 260 -9.89 0.16 7.57
CA THR A 260 -9.67 -1.27 7.80
C THR A 260 -10.71 -2.16 7.12
N GLY A 261 -11.80 -1.58 6.61
CA GLY A 261 -12.94 -2.32 6.09
C GLY A 261 -13.87 -2.90 7.16
N LEU A 262 -13.42 -2.97 8.42
CA LEU A 262 -14.14 -3.58 9.54
C LEU A 262 -14.57 -2.52 10.56
N THR A 263 -15.71 -2.73 11.20
CA THR A 263 -16.00 -1.98 12.42
C THR A 263 -15.06 -2.41 13.55
N PRO A 264 -14.80 -1.56 14.55
CA PRO A 264 -13.98 -1.93 15.71
C PRO A 264 -14.47 -3.22 16.41
N ARG A 265 -15.78 -3.43 16.47
CA ARG A 265 -16.37 -4.63 17.05
C ARG A 265 -16.06 -5.90 16.22
N GLN A 266 -16.21 -5.81 14.91
CA GLN A 266 -15.86 -6.91 14.00
C GLN A 266 -14.37 -7.24 14.06
N PHE A 267 -13.52 -6.21 14.12
CA PHE A 267 -12.08 -6.38 14.23
C PHE A 267 -11.70 -7.11 15.54
N ARG A 268 -12.30 -6.72 16.68
CA ARG A 268 -12.11 -7.38 17.97
C ARG A 268 -12.50 -8.85 17.92
N GLN A 269 -13.68 -9.15 17.37
CA GLN A 269 -14.16 -10.53 17.26
C GLN A 269 -13.18 -11.38 16.46
N ALA A 270 -12.75 -10.88 15.33
CA ALA A 270 -11.82 -11.58 14.47
C ALA A 270 -10.43 -11.82 15.11
N ALA A 271 -9.96 -10.87 15.93
CA ALA A 271 -8.72 -11.05 16.70
C ALA A 271 -8.88 -12.10 17.81
N SER A 272 -10.07 -12.20 18.42
CA SER A 272 -10.38 -13.20 19.43
C SER A 272 -10.53 -14.62 18.86
N ASP A 273 -11.11 -14.73 17.65
CA ASP A 273 -11.31 -16.02 16.96
C ASP A 273 -9.97 -16.57 16.40
N ALA A 274 -8.95 -15.74 16.34
CA ALA A 274 -7.61 -16.09 15.83
C ALA A 274 -6.59 -16.43 16.93
N ALA A 275 -6.92 -16.20 18.21
CA ALA A 275 -6.06 -16.45 19.38
C ALA A 275 -6.31 -17.83 19.98
#